data_280617504acb512193ee003d649a2657
#
_entry.id   280617504acb512193ee003d649a2657
#
_cell.length_a   1.000
_cell.length_b   1.000
_cell.length_c   1.000
_cell.angle_alpha   90.00
_cell.angle_beta   90.00
_cell.angle_gamma   90.00
#
_symmetry.space_group_name_H-M   'P 1'
#
loop_
_entity.id
_entity.type
_entity.pdbx_description
1 polymer ?
#
loop_
_entity_poly.entity_id
_entity_poly.type
_entity_poly.pdbx_seq_one_letter_code
_entity_poly.pdbx_strand_id
1 'polypeptide(L)'
;MKEIYQQTVKDKIQRQNQEFSMEGLRVLAFTYREIPENHTLTIEDENHLVFLGLIAMMDPPREESKTAVTECIKTGIRPVMITGDHKITAAIAKRVGILHDLSEACEGADIEKMSDEELREFVPNISVNARVSPEHKIRIVRHGRKNSGYDW
;
A
#
# COMPACT_ATOMS: atom_id res chain seq x y z
N MET A 1 0.06 26.93 26.99
CA MET A 1 -1.23 26.21 27.01
C MET A 1 -1.78 25.92 25.60
N LYS A 2 -1.86 26.92 24.70
CA LYS A 2 -2.35 26.70 23.30
C LYS A 2 -1.48 25.71 22.49
N GLU A 3 -0.16 25.79 22.57
CA GLU A 3 0.76 24.90 21.82
C GLU A 3 0.64 23.44 22.26
N ILE A 4 0.53 23.17 23.56
CA ILE A 4 0.37 21.80 24.09
C ILE A 4 -0.95 21.20 23.61
N TYR A 5 -2.03 21.99 23.57
CA TYR A 5 -3.33 21.57 23.09
C TYR A 5 -3.29 21.24 21.58
N GLN A 6 -2.63 22.10 20.78
CA GLN A 6 -2.46 21.87 19.35
C GLN A 6 -1.64 20.60 19.06
N GLN A 7 -0.57 20.33 19.83
CA GLN A 7 0.21 19.12 19.69
C GLN A 7 -0.63 17.88 20.00
N THR A 8 -1.37 17.89 21.10
CA THR A 8 -2.25 16.77 21.50
C THR A 8 -3.32 16.47 20.44
N VAL A 9 -3.87 17.49 19.76
CA VAL A 9 -4.84 17.31 18.69
C VAL A 9 -4.17 16.71 17.44
N LYS A 10 -3.01 17.19 17.05
CA LYS A 10 -2.23 16.63 15.94
C LYS A 10 -1.91 15.15 16.17
N ASP A 11 -1.47 14.81 17.37
CA ASP A 11 -1.13 13.42 17.73
C ASP A 11 -2.35 12.50 17.63
N LYS A 12 -3.54 12.98 18.03
CA LYS A 12 -4.79 12.23 17.85
C LYS A 12 -5.14 12.01 16.39
N ILE A 13 -5.02 13.03 15.55
CA ILE A 13 -5.30 12.95 14.11
C ILE A 13 -4.33 11.98 13.44
N GLN A 14 -3.04 12.05 13.78
CA GLN A 14 -2.03 11.15 13.25
C GLN A 14 -2.28 9.69 13.66
N ARG A 15 -2.65 9.46 14.92
CA ARG A 15 -3.01 8.13 15.40
C ARG A 15 -4.20 7.56 14.64
N GLN A 16 -5.28 8.34 14.50
CA GLN A 16 -6.45 7.92 13.75
C GLN A 16 -6.15 7.63 12.28
N ASN A 17 -5.32 8.46 11.63
CA ASN A 17 -4.84 8.21 10.28
C ASN A 17 -4.02 6.91 10.20
N GLN A 18 -3.22 6.62 11.21
CA GLN A 18 -2.42 5.41 11.28
C GLN A 18 -3.31 4.16 11.44
N GLU A 19 -4.30 4.21 12.33
CA GLU A 19 -5.29 3.14 12.52
C GLU A 19 -6.03 2.82 11.23
N PHE A 20 -6.61 3.82 10.55
CA PHE A 20 -7.27 3.64 9.25
C PHE A 20 -6.33 3.09 8.18
N SER A 21 -5.08 3.56 8.16
CA SER A 21 -4.08 3.08 7.21
C SER A 21 -3.69 1.61 7.45
N MET A 22 -3.65 1.17 8.71
CA MET A 22 -3.39 -0.23 9.07
C MET A 22 -4.54 -1.16 8.67
N GLU A 23 -5.77 -0.64 8.63
CA GLU A 23 -6.94 -1.34 8.11
C GLU A 23 -6.99 -1.38 6.57
N GLY A 24 -6.02 -0.76 5.90
CA GLY A 24 -5.95 -0.70 4.44
C GLY A 24 -6.88 0.35 3.82
N LEU A 25 -7.25 1.38 4.59
CA LEU A 25 -8.09 2.47 4.10
C LEU A 25 -7.24 3.59 3.50
N ARG A 26 -7.70 4.16 2.39
CA ARG A 26 -7.20 5.44 1.88
C ARG A 26 -7.82 6.57 2.69
N VAL A 27 -6.99 7.39 3.32
CA VAL A 27 -7.43 8.48 4.18
C VAL A 27 -7.20 9.82 3.49
N LEU A 28 -8.23 10.66 3.49
CA LEU A 28 -8.18 12.06 3.06
C LEU A 28 -8.47 12.96 4.25
N ALA A 29 -7.66 14.00 4.41
CA ALA A 29 -7.90 15.07 5.37
C ALA A 29 -8.65 16.22 4.67
N PHE A 30 -9.70 16.71 5.32
CA PHE A 30 -10.48 17.84 4.83
C PHE A 30 -10.22 19.06 5.70
N THR A 31 -10.06 20.17 5.04
CA THR A 31 -9.82 21.47 5.65
C THR A 31 -10.63 22.55 4.93
N TYR A 32 -10.87 23.67 5.58
CA TYR A 32 -11.47 24.82 4.96
C TYR A 32 -10.76 26.12 5.39
N ARG A 33 -10.99 27.17 4.62
CA ARG A 33 -10.63 28.56 4.94
C ARG A 33 -11.72 29.48 4.45
N GLU A 34 -12.07 30.48 5.24
CA GLU A 34 -12.96 31.55 4.82
C GLU A 34 -12.19 32.57 3.99
N ILE A 35 -12.72 32.95 2.83
CA ILE A 35 -12.10 33.86 1.89
C ILE A 35 -13.10 34.97 1.55
N PRO A 36 -12.67 36.24 1.39
CA PRO A 36 -13.54 37.33 0.93
C PRO A 36 -14.14 37.05 -0.45
N GLU A 37 -15.38 37.49 -0.69
CA GLU A 37 -16.12 37.22 -1.94
C GLU A 37 -15.38 37.63 -3.25
N ASN A 38 -14.54 38.67 -3.18
CA ASN A 38 -13.81 39.20 -4.35
C ASN A 38 -12.34 38.75 -4.42
N HIS A 39 -11.96 37.72 -3.65
CA HIS A 39 -10.59 37.21 -3.64
C HIS A 39 -10.34 36.20 -4.76
N THR A 40 -9.29 36.43 -5.54
CA THR A 40 -8.84 35.44 -6.55
C THR A 40 -7.97 34.41 -5.87
N LEU A 41 -8.38 33.14 -5.93
CA LEU A 41 -7.65 32.02 -5.33
C LEU A 41 -6.28 31.83 -5.97
N THR A 42 -5.27 31.67 -5.12
CA THR A 42 -3.88 31.35 -5.49
C THR A 42 -3.35 30.22 -4.63
N ILE A 43 -2.22 29.62 -5.03
CA ILE A 43 -1.52 28.60 -4.22
C ILE A 43 -1.13 29.13 -2.82
N GLU A 44 -0.91 30.43 -2.70
CA GLU A 44 -0.58 31.08 -1.43
C GLU A 44 -1.75 31.05 -0.41
N ASP A 45 -2.97 30.76 -0.88
CA ASP A 45 -4.12 30.63 -0.03
C ASP A 45 -4.21 29.26 0.69
N GLU A 46 -3.36 28.30 0.33
CA GLU A 46 -3.26 27.00 1.00
C GLU A 46 -2.54 27.10 2.37
N ASN A 47 -2.84 28.14 3.13
CA ASN A 47 -2.32 28.35 4.47
C ASN A 47 -3.44 28.69 5.46
N HIS A 48 -3.15 28.62 6.75
CA HIS A 48 -4.11 28.91 7.83
C HIS A 48 -5.42 28.13 7.71
N LEU A 49 -5.36 26.91 7.22
CA LEU A 49 -6.49 26.03 7.03
C LEU A 49 -7.03 25.51 8.36
N VAL A 50 -8.35 25.46 8.48
CA VAL A 50 -9.05 24.88 9.62
C VAL A 50 -9.37 23.44 9.32
N PHE A 51 -8.89 22.51 10.16
CA PHE A 51 -9.13 21.08 9.99
C PHE A 51 -10.60 20.73 10.29
N LEU A 52 -11.25 20.04 9.35
CA LEU A 52 -12.64 19.55 9.47
C LEU A 52 -12.69 18.10 9.94
N GLY A 53 -11.86 17.24 9.35
CA GLY A 53 -11.89 15.81 9.67
C GLY A 53 -11.12 14.96 8.69
N LEU A 54 -11.16 13.65 8.96
CA LEU A 54 -10.64 12.61 8.08
C LEU A 54 -11.82 11.83 7.47
N ILE A 55 -11.69 11.50 6.18
CA ILE A 55 -12.56 10.52 5.51
C ILE A 55 -11.70 9.35 5.11
N ALA A 56 -12.08 8.15 5.55
CA ALA A 56 -11.42 6.91 5.21
C ALA A 56 -12.27 6.14 4.19
N MET A 57 -11.63 5.69 3.10
CA MET A 57 -12.27 4.99 1.99
C MET A 57 -11.60 3.64 1.76
N MET A 58 -12.38 2.66 1.36
CA MET A 58 -11.89 1.37 0.90
C MET A 58 -12.34 1.16 -0.54
N ASP A 59 -11.39 0.70 -1.37
CA ASP A 59 -11.70 0.07 -2.65
C ASP A 59 -11.63 -1.45 -2.42
N PRO A 60 -12.76 -2.13 -2.22
CA PRO A 60 -12.75 -3.53 -1.88
C PRO A 60 -12.26 -4.37 -3.07
N PRO A 61 -11.47 -5.43 -2.82
CA PRO A 61 -11.13 -6.36 -3.88
C PRO A 61 -12.41 -6.98 -4.45
N ARG A 62 -12.41 -7.24 -5.76
CA ARG A 62 -13.54 -7.94 -6.42
C ARG A 62 -13.71 -9.31 -5.80
N GLU A 63 -14.95 -9.74 -5.59
CA GLU A 63 -15.24 -11.05 -4.99
C GLU A 63 -14.69 -12.20 -5.82
N GLU A 64 -14.72 -12.07 -7.14
CA GLU A 64 -14.17 -13.05 -8.09
C GLU A 64 -12.66 -13.26 -7.89
N SER A 65 -11.94 -12.23 -7.43
CA SER A 65 -10.50 -12.32 -7.20
C SER A 65 -10.15 -13.34 -6.11
N LYS A 66 -10.95 -13.42 -5.05
CA LYS A 66 -10.76 -14.39 -3.97
C LYS A 66 -10.98 -15.83 -4.47
N THR A 67 -12.00 -16.03 -5.27
CA THR A 67 -12.29 -17.33 -5.89
C THR A 67 -11.17 -17.74 -6.83
N ALA A 68 -10.72 -16.86 -7.71
CA ALA A 68 -9.62 -17.12 -8.65
C ALA A 68 -8.32 -17.45 -7.93
N VAL A 69 -7.96 -16.72 -6.88
CA VAL A 69 -6.76 -17.01 -6.04
C VAL A 69 -6.87 -18.40 -5.43
N THR A 70 -8.04 -18.75 -4.87
CA THR A 70 -8.27 -20.07 -4.27
C THR A 70 -8.11 -21.19 -5.30
N GLU A 71 -8.61 -21.01 -6.52
CA GLU A 71 -8.47 -21.98 -7.61
C GLU A 71 -7.02 -22.11 -8.07
N CYS A 72 -6.28 -21.01 -8.20
CA CYS A 72 -4.86 -21.04 -8.50
C CYS A 72 -4.08 -21.89 -7.47
N ILE A 73 -4.32 -21.63 -6.18
CA ILE A 73 -3.63 -22.39 -5.10
C ILE A 73 -3.98 -23.88 -5.16
N LYS A 74 -5.25 -24.23 -5.38
CA LYS A 74 -5.68 -25.64 -5.50
C LYS A 74 -5.04 -26.37 -6.67
N THR A 75 -4.75 -25.67 -7.76
CA THR A 75 -4.08 -26.23 -8.95
C THR A 75 -2.55 -26.17 -8.90
N GLY A 76 -1.98 -25.75 -7.76
CA GLY A 76 -0.53 -25.65 -7.58
C GLY A 76 0.08 -24.36 -8.16
N ILE A 77 -0.74 -23.42 -8.64
CA ILE A 77 -0.27 -22.12 -9.11
C ILE A 77 -0.15 -21.18 -7.90
N ARG A 78 1.04 -20.62 -7.70
CA ARG A 78 1.28 -19.65 -6.65
C ARG A 78 0.98 -18.23 -7.14
N PRO A 79 -0.08 -17.57 -6.64
CA PRO A 79 -0.35 -16.17 -6.96
C PRO A 79 0.63 -15.26 -6.22
N VAL A 80 1.13 -14.22 -6.91
CA VAL A 80 2.01 -13.19 -6.34
C VAL A 80 1.41 -11.83 -6.63
N MET A 81 1.29 -11.00 -5.60
CA MET A 81 0.81 -9.62 -5.73
C MET A 81 1.99 -8.67 -5.91
N ILE A 82 1.97 -7.88 -7.00
CA ILE A 82 2.98 -6.86 -7.29
C ILE A 82 2.26 -5.53 -7.52
N THR A 83 2.57 -4.51 -6.72
CA THR A 83 1.88 -3.22 -6.77
C THR A 83 2.81 -2.04 -6.48
N GLY A 84 2.49 -0.87 -7.04
CA GLY A 84 3.11 0.41 -6.71
C GLY A 84 2.59 1.01 -5.39
N ASP A 85 1.51 0.49 -4.83
CA ASP A 85 0.87 1.01 -3.61
C ASP A 85 1.50 0.43 -2.33
N HIS A 86 1.49 1.20 -1.24
CA HIS A 86 2.23 0.83 -0.03
C HIS A 86 1.33 0.26 1.08
N LYS A 87 0.30 0.98 1.48
CA LYS A 87 -0.40 0.72 2.75
C LYS A 87 -1.56 -0.26 2.62
N ILE A 88 -2.17 -0.31 1.46
CA ILE A 88 -3.39 -1.08 1.19
C ILE A 88 -3.07 -2.53 0.79
N THR A 89 -1.85 -2.75 0.31
CA THR A 89 -1.44 -4.00 -0.34
C THR A 89 -1.52 -5.22 0.57
N ALA A 90 -0.96 -5.14 1.77
CA ALA A 90 -0.96 -6.27 2.69
C ALA A 90 -2.37 -6.64 3.15
N ALA A 91 -3.22 -5.64 3.44
CA ALA A 91 -4.61 -5.86 3.83
C ALA A 91 -5.42 -6.52 2.71
N ILE A 92 -5.27 -6.05 1.46
CA ILE A 92 -5.95 -6.65 0.29
C ILE A 92 -5.42 -8.06 0.04
N ALA A 93 -4.10 -8.27 0.04
CA ALA A 93 -3.49 -9.57 -0.18
C ALA A 93 -3.95 -10.62 0.84
N LYS A 94 -4.09 -10.21 2.11
CA LYS A 94 -4.65 -11.06 3.17
C LYS A 94 -6.13 -11.38 2.93
N ARG A 95 -6.93 -10.40 2.50
CA ARG A 95 -8.36 -10.58 2.22
C ARG A 95 -8.62 -11.52 1.05
N VAL A 96 -7.81 -11.46 0.00
CA VAL A 96 -7.94 -12.36 -1.16
C VAL A 96 -7.25 -13.71 -0.95
N GLY A 97 -6.50 -13.90 0.13
CA GLY A 97 -5.85 -15.17 0.47
C GLY A 97 -4.48 -15.40 -0.18
N ILE A 98 -3.82 -14.34 -0.64
CA ILE A 98 -2.44 -14.39 -1.18
C ILE A 98 -1.41 -14.33 -0.03
N LEU A 99 -1.66 -13.49 0.99
CA LEU A 99 -0.77 -13.26 2.12
C LEU A 99 -1.26 -14.01 3.36
N HIS A 100 -0.41 -14.82 3.97
CA HIS A 100 -0.69 -15.51 5.23
C HIS A 100 0.05 -14.87 6.39
N ASP A 101 1.33 -14.55 6.20
CA ASP A 101 2.19 -13.91 7.20
C ASP A 101 2.85 -12.64 6.61
N LEU A 102 3.12 -11.65 7.46
CA LEU A 102 3.77 -10.41 7.03
C LEU A 102 5.22 -10.61 6.56
N SER A 103 5.88 -11.70 6.96
CA SER A 103 7.21 -12.07 6.47
C SER A 103 7.23 -12.43 4.98
N GLU A 104 6.05 -12.73 4.39
CA GLU A 104 5.89 -12.98 2.95
C GLU A 104 5.74 -11.69 2.13
N ALA A 105 5.83 -10.51 2.77
CA ALA A 105 5.71 -9.22 2.10
C ALA A 105 7.04 -8.47 2.12
N CYS A 106 7.40 -7.81 1.00
CA CYS A 106 8.55 -6.93 0.91
C CYS A 106 8.24 -5.63 0.16
N GLU A 107 9.13 -4.66 0.29
CA GLU A 107 9.05 -3.40 -0.46
C GLU A 107 10.09 -3.36 -1.59
N GLY A 108 9.82 -2.56 -2.63
CA GLY A 108 10.73 -2.36 -3.75
C GLY A 108 12.13 -1.89 -3.33
N ALA A 109 12.23 -1.10 -2.25
CA ALA A 109 13.51 -0.66 -1.69
C ALA A 109 14.39 -1.79 -1.15
N ASP A 110 13.81 -2.91 -0.75
CA ASP A 110 14.56 -4.11 -0.33
C ASP A 110 15.07 -4.86 -1.55
N ILE A 111 14.24 -4.97 -2.59
CA ILE A 111 14.60 -5.59 -3.88
C ILE A 111 15.74 -4.84 -4.57
N GLU A 112 15.77 -3.51 -4.45
CA GLU A 112 16.82 -2.66 -5.04
C GLU A 112 18.21 -2.96 -4.47
N LYS A 113 18.27 -3.32 -3.19
CA LYS A 113 19.55 -3.62 -2.48
C LYS A 113 20.07 -5.03 -2.75
N MET A 114 19.23 -5.92 -3.25
CA MET A 114 19.58 -7.31 -3.47
C MET A 114 20.32 -7.52 -4.79
N SER A 115 21.35 -8.36 -4.77
CA SER A 115 21.95 -8.94 -5.97
C SER A 115 20.96 -9.89 -6.66
N ASP A 116 21.26 -10.29 -7.89
CA ASP A 116 20.39 -11.23 -8.62
C ASP A 116 20.42 -12.64 -8.01
N GLU A 117 21.53 -13.03 -7.35
CA GLU A 117 21.65 -14.27 -6.60
C GLU A 117 20.77 -14.28 -5.36
N GLU A 118 20.85 -13.22 -4.54
CA GLU A 118 20.02 -13.06 -3.35
C GLU A 118 18.53 -12.99 -3.71
N LEU A 119 18.19 -12.27 -4.78
CA LEU A 119 16.80 -12.15 -5.23
C LEU A 119 16.22 -13.49 -5.70
N ARG A 120 17.05 -14.37 -6.30
CA ARG A 120 16.64 -15.72 -6.72
C ARG A 120 16.22 -16.59 -5.54
N GLU A 121 16.90 -16.49 -4.42
CA GLU A 121 16.56 -17.22 -3.18
C GLU A 121 15.40 -16.59 -2.43
N PHE A 122 15.25 -15.29 -2.56
CA PHE A 122 14.24 -14.50 -1.85
C PHE A 122 12.84 -14.58 -2.47
N VAL A 123 12.72 -14.43 -3.79
CA VAL A 123 11.44 -14.38 -4.53
C VAL A 123 10.52 -15.58 -4.25
N PRO A 124 11.01 -16.83 -4.12
CA PRO A 124 10.13 -17.95 -3.81
C PRO A 124 9.37 -17.86 -2.49
N ASN A 125 9.88 -17.08 -1.55
CA ASN A 125 9.29 -16.95 -0.21
C ASN A 125 8.38 -15.73 -0.08
N ILE A 126 8.33 -14.85 -1.09
CA ILE A 126 7.57 -13.59 -1.03
C ILE A 126 6.33 -13.67 -1.90
N SER A 127 5.18 -13.47 -1.27
CA SER A 127 3.86 -13.48 -1.91
C SER A 127 3.37 -12.07 -2.27
N VAL A 128 3.91 -11.02 -1.62
CA VAL A 128 3.49 -9.63 -1.81
C VAL A 128 4.69 -8.72 -1.98
N ASN A 129 4.71 -7.97 -3.08
CA ASN A 129 5.73 -6.97 -3.39
C ASN A 129 5.07 -5.59 -3.52
N ALA A 130 5.30 -4.72 -2.55
CA ALA A 130 4.76 -3.37 -2.48
C ALA A 130 5.76 -2.31 -2.94
N ARG A 131 5.30 -1.15 -3.39
CA ARG A 131 6.14 -0.03 -3.88
C ARG A 131 7.15 -0.43 -4.96
N VAL A 132 6.74 -1.28 -5.85
CA VAL A 132 7.58 -1.86 -6.88
C VAL A 132 7.59 -0.97 -8.12
N SER A 133 8.78 -0.60 -8.59
CA SER A 133 8.96 0.05 -9.90
C SER A 133 8.78 -0.96 -11.05
N PRO A 134 8.59 -0.51 -12.29
CA PRO A 134 8.56 -1.41 -13.45
C PRO A 134 9.81 -2.27 -13.58
N GLU A 135 10.99 -1.74 -13.24
CA GLU A 135 12.27 -2.47 -13.28
C GLU A 135 12.32 -3.57 -12.22
N HIS A 136 11.88 -3.29 -10.98
CA HIS A 136 11.75 -4.30 -9.94
C HIS A 136 10.81 -5.43 -10.35
N LYS A 137 9.68 -5.10 -10.99
CA LYS A 137 8.74 -6.10 -11.50
C LYS A 137 9.40 -7.06 -12.49
N ILE A 138 10.21 -6.53 -13.42
CA ILE A 138 10.93 -7.34 -14.40
C ILE A 138 11.90 -8.30 -13.68
N ARG A 139 12.64 -7.80 -12.69
CA ARG A 139 13.58 -8.62 -11.89
C ARG A 139 12.85 -9.75 -11.14
N ILE A 140 11.75 -9.42 -10.44
CA ILE A 140 10.93 -10.42 -9.71
C ILE A 140 10.45 -11.51 -10.67
N VAL A 141 9.86 -11.15 -11.80
CA VAL A 141 9.31 -12.09 -12.77
C VAL A 141 10.42 -12.98 -13.37
N ARG A 142 11.59 -12.39 -13.70
CA ARG A 142 12.73 -13.15 -14.23
C ARG A 142 13.23 -14.22 -13.27
N HIS A 143 13.34 -13.91 -11.98
CA HIS A 143 13.83 -14.85 -10.97
C HIS A 143 12.75 -15.80 -10.47
N GLY A 144 11.48 -15.41 -10.46
CA GLY A 144 10.36 -16.28 -10.15
C GLY A 144 10.16 -17.41 -11.17
N ARG A 145 10.37 -17.14 -12.46
CA ARG A 145 10.22 -18.13 -13.54
C ARG A 145 11.22 -19.28 -13.45
N LYS A 146 12.48 -19.01 -13.11
CA LYS A 146 13.53 -20.03 -13.07
C LYS A 146 13.32 -21.09 -11.99
N ASN A 147 12.53 -20.80 -10.97
CA ASN A 147 12.25 -21.72 -9.87
C ASN A 147 10.98 -22.56 -10.10
N SER A 148 10.15 -22.26 -11.10
CA SER A 148 8.91 -23.00 -11.40
C SER A 148 9.09 -24.19 -12.36
N GLY A 149 10.27 -24.41 -12.90
CA GLY A 149 10.55 -25.53 -13.82
C GLY A 149 9.89 -25.43 -15.21
N TYR A 150 9.24 -24.30 -15.49
CA TYR A 150 8.63 -24.03 -16.81
C TYR A 150 9.46 -22.97 -17.54
N ASP A 151 10.24 -23.42 -18.52
CA ASP A 151 10.78 -22.57 -19.58
C ASP A 151 9.65 -22.27 -20.59
N TRP A 152 9.28 -21.00 -20.68
CA TRP A 152 8.39 -20.47 -21.73
C TRP A 152 9.19 -19.66 -22.72
#